data_9bf7dd307a7826111f1d76f14bfb4492
#
_entry.id   9bf7dd307a7826111f1d76f14bfb4492
#
_cell.length_a   1.000
_cell.length_b   1.000
_cell.length_c   1.000
_cell.angle_alpha   90.00
_cell.angle_beta   90.00
_cell.angle_gamma   90.00
#
_symmetry.space_group_name_H-M   'P 1'
#
loop_
_entity.id
_entity.type
_entity.pdbx_description
1 polymer ?
#
loop_
_entity_poly.entity_id
_entity_poly.type
_entity_poly.pdbx_seq_one_letter_code
_entity_poly.pdbx_strand_id
1 'polypeptide(L)'
;MQFAEKADMWANRLTDLDFVLQNIKEIQRKWIRIEPIFGRGALPNEQGRFQRVDDELRDILQDIQRDNRVMSLVNRTGLRGILTQMLDQLRRCQKSLKEFLDDKRSFFPRFYFIGDDDLLEILGQLINPLVIQSHLKKTVCRHTQRRVRCRPVKHCRHHIS
;
A
#
# COMPACT_ATOMS: atom_id res chain seq x y z
N MET A 1 -9.04 43.50 -20.47
CA MET A 1 -9.61 42.18 -20.78
C MET A 1 -8.54 41.07 -20.93
N GLN A 2 -7.42 41.29 -21.64
CA GLN A 2 -6.39 40.25 -21.87
C GLN A 2 -5.74 39.65 -20.60
N PHE A 3 -5.65 40.39 -19.49
CA PHE A 3 -5.05 39.88 -18.24
C PHE A 3 -5.96 38.90 -17.50
N ALA A 4 -7.29 39.16 -17.50
CA ALA A 4 -8.25 38.27 -16.85
C ALA A 4 -8.27 36.88 -17.55
N GLU A 5 -8.34 36.87 -18.88
CA GLU A 5 -8.30 35.61 -19.65
C GLU A 5 -7.04 34.79 -19.43
N LYS A 6 -5.87 35.48 -19.36
CA LYS A 6 -4.60 34.80 -19.04
C LYS A 6 -4.59 34.27 -17.61
N ALA A 7 -5.13 35.02 -16.65
CA ALA A 7 -5.23 34.57 -15.27
C ALA A 7 -6.12 33.33 -15.15
N ASP A 8 -7.27 33.33 -15.79
CA ASP A 8 -8.20 32.20 -15.81
C ASP A 8 -7.57 30.96 -16.47
N MET A 9 -6.84 31.15 -17.58
CA MET A 9 -6.12 30.06 -18.23
C MET A 9 -5.07 29.45 -17.31
N TRP A 10 -4.30 30.26 -16.58
CA TRP A 10 -3.31 29.75 -15.63
C TRP A 10 -3.95 29.10 -14.41
N ALA A 11 -5.06 29.66 -13.89
CA ALA A 11 -5.80 29.06 -12.80
C ALA A 11 -6.28 27.65 -13.16
N ASN A 12 -6.84 27.48 -14.36
CA ASN A 12 -7.28 26.18 -14.86
C ASN A 12 -6.11 25.20 -14.99
N ARG A 13 -4.97 25.62 -15.56
CA ARG A 13 -3.77 24.78 -15.68
C ARG A 13 -3.21 24.35 -14.33
N LEU A 14 -3.19 25.24 -13.33
CA LEU A 14 -2.75 24.91 -11.99
C LEU A 14 -3.71 23.95 -11.28
N THR A 15 -5.00 24.10 -11.49
CA THR A 15 -6.01 23.17 -10.98
C THR A 15 -5.83 21.76 -11.59
N ASP A 16 -5.59 21.71 -12.90
CA ASP A 16 -5.30 20.44 -13.58
C ASP A 16 -4.01 19.79 -13.07
N LEU A 17 -2.99 20.59 -12.84
CA LEU A 17 -1.73 20.14 -12.27
C LEU A 17 -1.90 19.56 -10.87
N ASP A 18 -2.62 20.27 -10.00
CA ASP A 18 -2.92 19.80 -8.65
C ASP A 18 -3.65 18.44 -8.68
N PHE A 19 -4.67 18.31 -9.52
CA PHE A 19 -5.38 17.05 -9.71
C PHE A 19 -4.42 15.92 -10.13
N VAL A 20 -3.55 16.16 -11.09
CA VAL A 20 -2.59 15.16 -11.60
C VAL A 20 -1.63 14.74 -10.50
N LEU A 21 -1.03 15.69 -9.78
CA LEU A 21 -0.07 15.40 -8.71
C LEU A 21 -0.69 14.65 -7.54
N GLN A 22 -1.91 15.02 -7.14
CA GLN A 22 -2.66 14.33 -6.09
C GLN A 22 -2.92 12.86 -6.47
N ASN A 23 -3.36 12.62 -7.71
CA ASN A 23 -3.64 11.26 -8.19
C ASN A 23 -2.36 10.43 -8.33
N ILE A 24 -1.27 10.97 -8.87
CA ILE A 24 0.02 10.27 -8.95
C ILE A 24 0.49 9.87 -7.55
N LYS A 25 0.43 10.78 -6.58
CA LYS A 25 0.79 10.50 -5.18
C LYS A 25 -0.06 9.38 -4.58
N GLU A 26 -1.37 9.38 -4.83
CA GLU A 26 -2.27 8.34 -4.34
C GLU A 26 -1.97 6.99 -5.01
N ILE A 27 -1.74 6.98 -6.33
CA ILE A 27 -1.35 5.79 -7.09
C ILE A 27 -0.05 5.20 -6.53
N GLN A 28 1.00 6.01 -6.37
CA GLN A 28 2.26 5.55 -5.81
C GLN A 28 2.10 4.92 -4.42
N ARG A 29 1.34 5.55 -3.53
CA ARG A 29 1.10 5.01 -2.19
C ARG A 29 0.41 3.66 -2.19
N LYS A 30 -0.58 3.48 -3.08
CA LYS A 30 -1.28 2.22 -3.23
C LYS A 30 -0.40 1.16 -3.90
N TRP A 31 0.34 1.56 -4.93
CA TRP A 31 1.21 0.69 -5.69
C TRP A 31 2.33 0.09 -4.82
N ILE A 32 3.04 0.92 -4.03
CA ILE A 32 4.11 0.47 -3.12
C ILE A 32 3.63 -0.60 -2.13
N ARG A 33 2.37 -0.53 -1.70
CA ARG A 33 1.79 -1.52 -0.78
C ARG A 33 1.44 -2.84 -1.46
N ILE A 34 1.05 -2.79 -2.71
CA ILE A 34 0.51 -3.92 -3.46
C ILE A 34 1.60 -4.65 -4.25
N GLU A 35 2.59 -3.93 -4.77
CA GLU A 35 3.66 -4.47 -5.61
C GLU A 35 4.38 -5.68 -4.97
N PRO A 36 4.84 -5.66 -3.70
CA PRO A 36 5.55 -6.79 -3.11
C PRO A 36 4.71 -8.08 -3.05
N ILE A 37 3.39 -7.95 -3.06
CA ILE A 37 2.45 -9.05 -2.94
C ILE A 37 2.20 -9.70 -4.30
N PHE A 38 1.92 -8.87 -5.30
CA PHE A 38 1.67 -9.32 -6.67
C PHE A 38 2.95 -9.81 -7.35
N GLY A 39 4.10 -9.20 -7.05
CA GLY A 39 5.41 -9.67 -7.53
C GLY A 39 5.74 -11.09 -7.07
N ARG A 40 5.11 -11.57 -6.00
CA ARG A 40 5.27 -12.95 -5.48
C ARG A 40 4.16 -13.91 -5.95
N GLY A 41 3.25 -13.47 -6.80
CA GLY A 41 2.22 -14.34 -7.39
C GLY A 41 1.08 -14.73 -6.44
N ALA A 42 0.81 -13.94 -5.39
CA ALA A 42 -0.22 -14.27 -4.38
C ALA A 42 -1.64 -14.33 -4.94
N LEU A 43 -1.94 -13.60 -6.00
CA LEU A 43 -3.27 -13.48 -6.62
C LEU A 43 -3.16 -13.57 -8.14
N PRO A 44 -3.07 -14.77 -8.72
CA PRO A 44 -2.85 -14.96 -10.17
C PRO A 44 -3.98 -14.34 -11.01
N ASN A 45 -5.22 -14.36 -10.52
CA ASN A 45 -6.38 -13.81 -11.24
C ASN A 45 -6.32 -12.28 -11.42
N GLU A 46 -5.72 -11.56 -10.48
CA GLU A 46 -5.61 -10.10 -10.50
C GLU A 46 -4.25 -9.62 -11.03
N GLN A 47 -3.30 -10.53 -11.22
CA GLN A 47 -1.95 -10.19 -11.64
C GLN A 47 -1.89 -9.44 -12.97
N GLY A 48 -2.69 -9.86 -13.97
CA GLY A 48 -2.76 -9.18 -15.25
C GLY A 48 -3.34 -7.76 -15.17
N ARG A 49 -4.21 -7.50 -14.18
CA ARG A 49 -4.74 -6.16 -13.92
C ARG A 49 -3.68 -5.28 -13.27
N PHE A 50 -2.98 -5.80 -12.28
CA PHE A 50 -1.89 -5.10 -11.61
C PHE A 50 -0.74 -4.79 -12.58
N GLN A 51 -0.36 -5.74 -13.44
CA GLN A 51 0.72 -5.56 -14.42
C GLN A 51 0.44 -4.38 -15.36
N ARG A 52 -0.79 -4.22 -15.85
CA ARG A 52 -1.17 -3.07 -16.69
C ARG A 52 -0.95 -1.75 -15.96
N VAL A 53 -1.34 -1.67 -14.69
CA VAL A 53 -1.12 -0.47 -13.88
C VAL A 53 0.36 -0.21 -13.64
N ASP A 54 1.15 -1.26 -13.43
CA ASP A 54 2.61 -1.18 -13.27
C ASP A 54 3.28 -0.63 -14.54
N ASP A 55 2.91 -1.16 -15.70
CA ASP A 55 3.42 -0.72 -17.00
C ASP A 55 3.05 0.75 -17.26
N GLU A 56 1.77 1.13 -17.06
CA GLU A 56 1.32 2.51 -17.23
C GLU A 56 2.01 3.49 -16.27
N LEU A 57 2.23 3.07 -15.02
CA LEU A 57 2.94 3.89 -14.03
C LEU A 57 4.40 4.09 -14.44
N ARG A 58 5.06 3.04 -14.90
CA ARG A 58 6.46 3.11 -15.38
C ARG A 58 6.59 4.03 -16.58
N ASP A 59 5.65 3.97 -17.51
CA ASP A 59 5.63 4.86 -18.69
C ASP A 59 5.49 6.33 -18.28
N ILE A 60 4.59 6.63 -17.33
CA ILE A 60 4.43 7.99 -16.80
C ILE A 60 5.71 8.47 -16.11
N LEU A 61 6.34 7.62 -15.30
CA LEU A 61 7.59 7.95 -14.59
C LEU A 61 8.76 8.16 -15.56
N GLN A 62 8.83 7.39 -16.64
CA GLN A 62 9.84 7.58 -17.71
C GLN A 62 9.64 8.90 -18.44
N ASP A 63 8.39 9.27 -18.73
CA ASP A 63 8.10 10.56 -19.36
C ASP A 63 8.50 11.73 -18.46
N ILE A 64 8.23 11.63 -17.14
CA ILE A 64 8.68 12.61 -16.15
C ILE A 64 10.21 12.69 -16.10
N GLN A 65 10.90 11.58 -16.23
CA GLN A 65 12.37 11.54 -16.24
C GLN A 65 12.95 12.19 -17.52
N ARG A 66 12.26 12.08 -18.65
CA ARG A 66 12.66 12.71 -19.91
C ARG A 66 12.46 14.22 -19.89
N ASP A 67 11.34 14.68 -19.33
CA ASP A 67 11.03 16.10 -19.18
C ASP A 67 10.65 16.41 -17.73
N ASN A 68 11.61 16.94 -16.97
CA ASN A 68 11.47 17.27 -15.56
C ASN A 68 10.58 18.52 -15.29
N ARG A 69 10.01 19.12 -16.32
CA ARG A 69 9.13 20.27 -16.17
C ARG A 69 7.76 19.82 -15.71
N VAL A 70 7.32 20.33 -14.58
CA VAL A 70 6.01 19.96 -13.98
C VAL A 70 4.85 20.26 -14.94
N MET A 71 4.95 21.32 -15.74
CA MET A 71 3.93 21.70 -16.71
C MET A 71 3.82 20.74 -17.91
N SER A 72 4.81 19.91 -18.17
CA SER A 72 4.74 18.90 -19.24
C SER A 72 3.67 17.86 -18.95
N LEU A 73 3.40 17.56 -17.67
CA LEU A 73 2.34 16.66 -17.24
C LEU A 73 0.95 17.15 -17.64
N VAL A 74 0.70 18.46 -17.56
CA VAL A 74 -0.60 19.06 -17.94
C VAL A 74 -0.81 18.98 -19.46
N ASN A 75 0.27 19.05 -20.23
CA ASN A 75 0.22 19.02 -21.69
C ASN A 75 -0.03 17.60 -22.25
N ARG A 76 0.12 16.55 -21.43
CA ARG A 76 -0.15 15.17 -21.83
C ARG A 76 -1.64 14.92 -21.97
N THR A 77 -2.10 14.78 -23.22
CA THR A 77 -3.52 14.54 -23.52
C THR A 77 -3.99 13.21 -22.90
N GLY A 78 -5.15 13.25 -22.22
CA GLY A 78 -5.78 12.06 -21.65
C GLY A 78 -5.22 11.59 -20.32
N LEU A 79 -4.17 12.22 -19.78
CA LEU A 79 -3.54 11.79 -18.52
C LEU A 79 -4.54 11.71 -17.35
N ARG A 80 -5.50 12.63 -17.25
CA ARG A 80 -6.55 12.58 -16.21
C ARG A 80 -7.36 11.29 -16.26
N GLY A 81 -7.75 10.85 -17.44
CA GLY A 81 -8.49 9.62 -17.65
C GLY A 81 -7.67 8.39 -17.27
N ILE A 82 -6.42 8.33 -17.69
CA ILE A 82 -5.47 7.26 -17.36
C ILE A 82 -5.29 7.15 -15.85
N LEU A 83 -5.00 8.25 -15.16
CA LEU A 83 -4.81 8.26 -13.70
C LEU A 83 -6.08 7.82 -12.94
N THR A 84 -7.24 8.25 -13.38
CA THR A 84 -8.53 7.83 -12.78
C THR A 84 -8.75 6.33 -12.98
N GLN A 85 -8.48 5.81 -14.17
CA GLN A 85 -8.58 4.39 -14.48
C GLN A 85 -7.58 3.55 -13.64
N MET A 86 -6.34 3.99 -13.53
CA MET A 86 -5.33 3.33 -12.69
C MET A 86 -5.76 3.25 -11.23
N LEU A 87 -6.30 4.35 -10.67
CA LEU A 87 -6.83 4.36 -9.31
C LEU A 87 -7.97 3.37 -9.11
N ASP A 88 -8.90 3.29 -10.07
CA ASP A 88 -9.99 2.32 -10.02
C ASP A 88 -9.46 0.88 -10.07
N GLN A 89 -8.51 0.58 -10.94
CA GLN A 89 -7.88 -0.74 -11.02
C GLN A 89 -7.14 -1.10 -9.72
N LEU A 90 -6.40 -0.17 -9.13
CA LEU A 90 -5.73 -0.39 -7.85
C LEU A 90 -6.71 -0.60 -6.69
N ARG A 91 -7.83 0.12 -6.67
CA ARG A 91 -8.90 -0.11 -5.68
C ARG A 91 -9.48 -1.52 -5.79
N ARG A 92 -9.70 -2.01 -7.01
CA ARG A 92 -10.16 -3.38 -7.25
C ARG A 92 -9.13 -4.41 -6.78
N CYS A 93 -7.85 -4.22 -7.11
CA CYS A 93 -6.77 -5.06 -6.60
C CYS A 93 -6.71 -5.07 -5.07
N GLN A 94 -6.88 -3.91 -4.42
CA GLN A 94 -6.93 -3.82 -2.96
C GLN A 94 -8.12 -4.57 -2.37
N LYS A 95 -9.29 -4.50 -3.01
CA LYS A 95 -10.49 -5.21 -2.57
C LYS A 95 -10.29 -6.72 -2.65
N SER A 96 -9.84 -7.23 -3.79
CA SER A 96 -9.54 -8.66 -3.96
C SER A 96 -8.48 -9.16 -2.99
N LEU A 97 -7.47 -8.32 -2.70
CA LEU A 97 -6.46 -8.64 -1.71
C LEU A 97 -7.05 -8.75 -0.29
N LYS A 98 -7.94 -7.82 0.07
CA LYS A 98 -8.62 -7.86 1.38
C LYS A 98 -9.49 -9.11 1.51
N GLU A 99 -10.27 -9.44 0.47
CA GLU A 99 -11.08 -10.67 0.44
C GLU A 99 -10.20 -11.92 0.60
N PHE A 100 -9.06 -11.97 -0.08
CA PHE A 100 -8.09 -13.05 0.07
C PHE A 100 -7.55 -13.18 1.51
N LEU A 101 -7.25 -12.05 2.18
CA LEU A 101 -6.79 -12.07 3.56
C LEU A 101 -7.88 -12.53 4.53
N ASP A 102 -9.11 -12.09 4.31
CA ASP A 102 -10.27 -12.47 5.14
C ASP A 102 -10.57 -13.97 4.98
N ASP A 103 -10.44 -14.53 3.80
CA ASP A 103 -10.51 -15.98 3.58
C ASP A 103 -9.43 -16.73 4.37
N LYS A 104 -8.16 -16.26 4.31
CA LYS A 104 -7.08 -16.88 5.09
C LYS A 104 -7.29 -16.80 6.59
N ARG A 105 -7.87 -15.69 7.07
CA ARG A 105 -8.26 -15.52 8.48
C ARG A 105 -9.37 -16.48 8.91
N SER A 106 -10.33 -16.73 8.03
CA SER A 106 -11.41 -17.68 8.27
C SER A 106 -10.87 -19.11 8.45
N PHE A 107 -9.89 -19.52 7.66
CA PHE A 107 -9.23 -20.82 7.81
C PHE A 107 -8.36 -20.91 9.06
N PHE A 108 -7.71 -19.80 9.45
CA PHE A 108 -6.83 -19.74 10.62
C PHE A 108 -7.20 -18.55 11.51
N PRO A 109 -8.11 -18.72 12.47
CA PRO A 109 -8.61 -17.63 13.34
C PRO A 109 -7.52 -16.88 14.09
N ARG A 110 -6.33 -17.48 14.31
CA ARG A 110 -5.18 -16.82 14.92
C ARG A 110 -4.65 -15.65 14.08
N PHE A 111 -4.90 -15.65 12.77
CA PHE A 111 -4.49 -14.55 11.88
C PHE A 111 -5.30 -13.25 12.10
N TYR A 112 -6.42 -13.29 12.83
CA TYR A 112 -7.12 -12.07 13.25
C TYR A 112 -6.30 -11.19 14.19
N PHE A 113 -5.31 -11.77 14.89
CA PHE A 113 -4.41 -11.02 15.77
C PHE A 113 -3.22 -10.39 15.05
N ILE A 114 -3.08 -10.66 13.75
CA ILE A 114 -1.98 -10.19 12.91
C ILE A 114 -2.51 -9.08 12.01
N GLY A 115 -1.76 -7.96 11.91
CA GLY A 115 -2.09 -6.88 10.99
C GLY A 115 -2.03 -7.34 9.53
N ASP A 116 -2.71 -6.61 8.63
CA ASP A 116 -2.76 -6.94 7.21
C ASP A 116 -1.36 -7.00 6.60
N ASP A 117 -0.51 -6.01 6.91
CA ASP A 117 0.85 -5.91 6.37
C ASP A 117 1.73 -7.10 6.84
N ASP A 118 1.65 -7.44 8.14
CA ASP A 118 2.39 -8.59 8.70
C ASP A 118 1.87 -9.92 8.14
N LEU A 119 0.55 -10.04 7.95
CA LEU A 119 -0.06 -11.25 7.37
C LEU A 119 0.35 -11.44 5.90
N LEU A 120 0.39 -10.35 5.13
CA LEU A 120 0.86 -10.38 3.74
C LEU A 120 2.34 -10.75 3.66
N GLU A 121 3.15 -10.25 4.56
CA GLU A 121 4.56 -10.64 4.65
C GLU A 121 4.70 -12.14 4.93
N ILE A 122 3.95 -12.67 5.90
CA ILE A 122 3.93 -14.10 6.23
C ILE A 122 3.48 -14.92 5.01
N LEU A 123 2.36 -14.56 4.37
CA LEU A 123 1.84 -15.28 3.22
C LEU A 123 2.76 -15.18 1.99
N GLY A 124 3.41 -14.04 1.79
CA GLY A 124 4.39 -13.85 0.72
C GLY A 124 5.69 -14.61 0.94
N GLN A 125 6.02 -14.97 2.18
CA GLN A 125 7.23 -15.71 2.56
C GLN A 125 6.97 -17.21 2.79
N LEU A 126 5.77 -17.71 2.55
CA LEU A 126 5.39 -19.13 2.69
C LEU A 126 6.31 -20.10 1.91
N ILE A 127 7.14 -19.58 1.01
CA ILE A 127 8.18 -20.33 0.30
C ILE A 127 9.40 -20.60 1.21
N ASN A 128 9.56 -19.89 2.35
CA ASN A 128 10.70 -20.05 3.23
C ASN A 128 10.28 -20.27 4.71
N PRO A 129 10.21 -21.54 5.18
CA PRO A 129 9.67 -21.89 6.51
C PRO A 129 10.45 -21.28 7.69
N LEU A 130 11.73 -20.94 7.51
CA LEU A 130 12.53 -20.31 8.56
C LEU A 130 12.10 -18.89 8.90
N VAL A 131 11.56 -18.17 7.94
CA VAL A 131 11.09 -16.79 8.12
C VAL A 131 9.76 -16.77 8.88
N ILE A 132 8.89 -17.76 8.63
CA ILE A 132 7.62 -17.93 9.36
C ILE A 132 7.88 -18.08 10.87
N GLN A 133 8.87 -18.87 11.26
CA GLN A 133 9.22 -19.04 12.67
C GLN A 133 9.69 -17.75 13.33
N SER A 134 10.42 -16.90 12.62
CA SER A 134 10.90 -15.62 13.15
C SER A 134 9.75 -14.62 13.38
N HIS A 135 8.78 -14.58 12.47
CA HIS A 135 7.59 -13.71 12.60
C HIS A 135 6.63 -14.21 13.66
N LEU A 136 6.38 -15.50 13.76
CA LEU A 136 5.58 -16.08 14.82
C LEU A 136 6.17 -15.80 16.21
N LYS A 137 7.50 -15.91 16.36
CA LYS A 137 8.18 -15.52 17.61
C LYS A 137 7.99 -14.05 17.96
N LYS A 138 8.12 -13.13 16.99
CA LYS A 138 7.91 -11.69 17.20
C LYS A 138 6.47 -11.39 17.61
N THR A 139 5.49 -12.03 16.99
CA THR A 139 4.06 -11.81 17.28
C THR A 139 3.70 -12.34 18.67
N VAL A 140 4.20 -13.51 19.05
CA VAL A 140 4.00 -14.09 20.38
C VAL A 140 4.69 -13.24 21.46
N CYS A 141 5.91 -12.77 21.24
CA CYS A 141 6.63 -11.90 22.18
C CYS A 141 5.93 -10.56 22.39
N ARG A 142 5.38 -9.92 21.35
CA ARG A 142 4.61 -8.66 21.48
C ARG A 142 3.36 -8.84 22.34
N HIS A 143 2.68 -9.99 22.24
CA HIS A 143 1.47 -10.27 23.01
C HIS A 143 1.79 -10.56 24.48
N THR A 144 2.91 -11.25 24.75
CA THR A 144 3.38 -11.54 26.09
C THR A 144 3.85 -10.28 26.82
N GLN A 145 4.55 -9.37 26.15
CA GLN A 145 4.99 -8.11 26.75
C GLN A 145 3.83 -7.16 27.11
N ARG A 146 2.71 -7.18 26.39
CA ARG A 146 1.51 -6.41 26.78
C ARG A 146 0.84 -6.96 28.04
N ARG A 147 0.89 -8.28 28.29
CA ARG A 147 0.32 -8.88 29.51
C ARG A 147 1.21 -8.72 30.75
N VAL A 148 2.51 -8.62 30.60
CA VAL A 148 3.45 -8.51 31.73
C VAL A 148 3.49 -7.11 32.34
N ARG A 149 3.03 -6.06 31.65
CA ARG A 149 3.00 -4.67 32.19
C ARG A 149 1.89 -4.39 33.20
N CYS A 150 1.02 -5.34 33.51
CA CYS A 150 -0.15 -5.09 34.38
C CYS A 150 -0.12 -5.75 35.76
N ARG A 151 1.03 -6.21 36.28
CA ARG A 151 1.11 -6.63 37.68
C ARG A 151 2.41 -6.21 38.35
N PRO A 152 2.36 -5.25 39.31
CA PRO A 152 3.48 -5.07 40.24
C PRO A 152 3.48 -6.25 41.21
N VAL A 153 4.52 -7.04 41.19
CA VAL A 153 4.75 -8.10 42.19
C VAL A 153 5.08 -7.41 43.51
N LYS A 154 4.20 -7.48 44.48
CA LYS A 154 4.47 -7.12 45.88
C LYS A 154 5.46 -8.13 46.45
N HIS A 155 6.59 -7.63 46.90
CA HIS A 155 7.62 -8.32 47.65
C HIS A 155 7.00 -8.95 48.93
N CYS A 156 6.94 -10.27 48.99
CA CYS A 156 6.83 -10.97 50.28
C CYS A 156 8.22 -11.14 50.88
N ARG A 157 8.54 -10.34 51.89
CA ARG A 157 9.66 -10.62 52.79
C ARG A 157 9.23 -11.77 53.72
N HIS A 158 9.90 -12.90 53.64
CA HIS A 158 9.87 -13.89 54.69
C HIS A 158 10.97 -13.53 55.70
N HIS A 159 10.56 -13.20 56.89
CA HIS A 159 11.37 -13.30 58.12
C HIS A 159 11.47 -14.79 58.48
N ILE A 160 12.70 -15.26 58.66
CA ILE A 160 13.03 -16.48 59.37
C ILE A 160 13.86 -16.05 60.55
N SER A 161 13.29 -16.37 61.74
CA SER A 161 14.00 -16.43 63.04
C SER A 161 14.71 -17.74 63.12
#